data_b237d0f26aa1c27440f214b515119486
#
_entry.id   b237d0f26aa1c27440f214b515119486
#
_cell.length_a   1.000
_cell.length_b   1.000
_cell.length_c   1.000
_cell.angle_alpha   90.00
_cell.angle_beta   90.00
_cell.angle_gamma   90.00
#
_symmetry.space_group_name_H-M   'P 1'
#
loop_
_entity.id
_entity.type
_entity.pdbx_description
1 polymer ?
#
loop_
_entity_poly.entity_id
_entity_poly.type
_entity_poly.pdbx_seq_one_letter_code
_entity_poly.pdbx_strand_id
1 'polypeptide(L)'
;MNTYLLQLQPRQIHLIVFLLVGVLIGYAAYSIKILGLEACTLCITQQFFYCVIGVISFIAFLHNPLGPLVRLYSGFIFLCAIAGAWIAGRQIWLQSLPEDEVPLCGPPLEYIIDVFPFSDVLNALFMGDGNCAEIPWQFLGLSMAGWSFIWFGVIITLSLLAIKKSINL
;
A
#
# COMPACT_ATOMS: atom_id res chain seq x y z
N MET A 1 1.87 -15.68 -20.93
CA MET A 1 2.55 -14.70 -20.05
C MET A 1 3.54 -13.94 -20.91
N ASN A 2 3.28 -12.67 -21.18
CA ASN A 2 3.92 -11.91 -22.27
C ASN A 2 5.45 -11.83 -22.14
N THR A 3 6.13 -12.20 -23.21
CA THR A 3 7.60 -12.19 -23.39
C THR A 3 8.23 -10.79 -23.10
N TYR A 4 7.44 -9.73 -23.24
CA TYR A 4 7.88 -8.33 -23.00
C TYR A 4 8.21 -8.03 -21.54
N LEU A 5 7.49 -8.60 -20.56
CA LEU A 5 7.80 -8.45 -19.13
C LEU A 5 9.14 -9.12 -18.74
N LEU A 6 9.54 -10.12 -19.52
CA LEU A 6 10.82 -10.81 -19.34
C LEU A 6 12.02 -10.01 -19.87
N GLN A 7 11.82 -8.95 -20.66
CA GLN A 7 12.90 -8.12 -21.20
C GLN A 7 13.18 -6.86 -20.36
N LEU A 8 12.30 -6.48 -19.39
CA LEU A 8 12.49 -5.30 -18.56
C LEU A 8 13.74 -5.43 -17.69
N GLN A 9 14.59 -4.43 -17.70
CA GLN A 9 15.72 -4.32 -16.76
C GLN A 9 15.21 -3.99 -15.34
N PRO A 10 15.92 -4.38 -14.26
CA PRO A 10 15.53 -4.05 -12.88
C PRO A 10 15.27 -2.56 -12.67
N ARG A 11 16.08 -1.69 -13.29
CA ARG A 11 15.88 -0.23 -13.27
C ARG A 11 14.52 0.21 -13.79
N GLN A 12 14.06 -0.39 -14.90
CA GLN A 12 12.75 -0.09 -15.48
C GLN A 12 11.61 -0.55 -14.58
N ILE A 13 11.78 -1.68 -13.90
CA ILE A 13 10.79 -2.19 -12.94
C ILE A 13 10.64 -1.20 -11.77
N HIS A 14 11.75 -0.71 -11.21
CA HIS A 14 11.70 0.30 -10.13
C HIS A 14 11.04 1.61 -10.60
N LEU A 15 11.30 2.05 -11.83
CA LEU A 15 10.60 3.22 -12.39
C LEU A 15 9.10 2.98 -12.52
N ILE A 16 8.69 1.81 -13.02
CA ILE A 16 7.27 1.45 -13.13
C ILE A 16 6.60 1.45 -11.76
N VAL A 17 7.22 0.84 -10.74
CA VAL A 17 6.69 0.84 -9.37
C VAL A 17 6.57 2.26 -8.82
N PHE A 18 7.59 3.12 -9.03
CA PHE A 18 7.54 4.52 -8.61
C PHE A 18 6.39 5.29 -9.25
N LEU A 19 6.22 5.19 -10.56
CA LEU A 19 5.13 5.87 -11.30
C LEU A 19 3.76 5.34 -10.87
N LEU A 20 3.62 4.02 -10.72
CA LEU A 20 2.40 3.39 -10.24
C LEU A 20 2.00 3.92 -8.86
N VAL A 21 2.93 3.92 -7.93
CA VAL A 21 2.70 4.44 -6.56
C VAL A 21 2.36 5.93 -6.59
N GLY A 22 3.03 6.72 -7.43
CA GLY A 22 2.73 8.13 -7.61
C GLY A 22 1.28 8.37 -8.07
N VAL A 23 0.78 7.56 -9.00
CA VAL A 23 -0.63 7.61 -9.44
C VAL A 23 -1.58 7.23 -8.31
N LEU A 24 -1.28 6.18 -7.56
CA LEU A 24 -2.13 5.72 -6.45
C LEU A 24 -2.23 6.76 -5.32
N ILE A 25 -1.10 7.35 -4.91
CA ILE A 25 -1.08 8.43 -3.91
C ILE A 25 -1.78 9.68 -4.44
N GLY A 26 -1.56 10.03 -5.71
CA GLY A 26 -2.25 11.15 -6.36
C GLY A 26 -3.77 10.96 -6.37
N TYR A 27 -4.23 9.76 -6.67
CA TYR A 27 -5.67 9.43 -6.62
C TYR A 27 -6.21 9.48 -5.19
N ALA A 28 -5.48 8.98 -4.20
CA ALA A 28 -5.88 9.07 -2.79
C ALA A 28 -6.00 10.54 -2.33
N ALA A 29 -5.03 11.38 -2.68
CA ALA A 29 -5.08 12.81 -2.39
C ALA A 29 -6.26 13.52 -3.08
N TYR A 30 -6.55 13.16 -4.33
CA TYR A 30 -7.72 13.64 -5.06
C TYR A 30 -9.02 13.23 -4.36
N SER A 31 -9.14 11.99 -3.94
CA SER A 31 -10.32 11.47 -3.24
C SER A 31 -10.60 12.21 -1.94
N ILE A 32 -9.57 12.50 -1.15
CA ILE A 32 -9.71 13.25 0.10
C ILE A 32 -10.07 14.72 -0.17
N LYS A 33 -9.33 15.41 -1.08
CA LYS A 33 -9.46 16.86 -1.24
C LYS A 33 -10.64 17.28 -2.11
N ILE A 34 -10.98 16.50 -3.14
CA ILE A 34 -11.99 16.87 -4.14
C ILE A 34 -13.31 16.12 -3.91
N LEU A 35 -13.24 14.82 -3.60
CA LEU A 35 -14.44 14.03 -3.33
C LEU A 35 -14.92 14.13 -1.87
N GLY A 36 -14.12 14.77 -0.99
CA GLY A 36 -14.46 14.93 0.42
C GLY A 36 -14.52 13.61 1.21
N LEU A 37 -13.83 12.56 0.74
CA LEU A 37 -13.82 11.27 1.41
C LEU A 37 -12.88 11.32 2.62
N GLU A 38 -13.37 10.93 3.79
CA GLU A 38 -12.53 10.82 4.98
C GLU A 38 -11.67 9.56 4.93
N ALA A 39 -10.37 9.72 5.17
CA ALA A 39 -9.44 8.60 5.21
C ALA A 39 -9.44 7.96 6.61
N CYS A 40 -9.88 6.71 6.71
CA CYS A 40 -9.78 5.93 7.96
C CYS A 40 -8.31 5.61 8.31
N THR A 41 -8.06 5.16 9.54
CA THR A 41 -6.72 4.83 10.07
C THR A 41 -5.98 3.81 9.21
N LEU A 42 -6.65 2.73 8.75
CA LEU A 42 -6.06 1.73 7.86
C LEU A 42 -5.73 2.29 6.47
N CYS A 43 -6.55 3.22 5.94
CA CYS A 43 -6.28 3.88 4.67
C CYS A 43 -4.99 4.72 4.75
N ILE A 44 -4.79 5.44 5.85
CA ILE A 44 -3.58 6.25 6.10
C ILE A 44 -2.35 5.33 6.21
N THR A 45 -2.48 4.21 6.89
CA THR A 45 -1.39 3.21 7.01
C THR A 45 -1.01 2.62 5.66
N GLN A 46 -1.98 2.32 4.78
CA GLN A 46 -1.70 1.87 3.41
C GLN A 46 -0.97 2.95 2.60
N GLN A 47 -1.38 4.22 2.70
CA GLN A 47 -0.71 5.35 2.04
C GLN A 47 0.74 5.49 2.53
N PHE A 48 1.00 5.29 3.82
CA PHE A 48 2.35 5.27 4.37
C PHE A 48 3.22 4.19 3.70
N PHE A 49 2.72 2.95 3.57
CA PHE A 49 3.47 1.90 2.87
C PHE A 49 3.70 2.23 1.40
N TYR A 50 2.73 2.82 0.70
CA TYR A 50 2.94 3.30 -0.67
C TYR A 50 4.03 4.37 -0.73
N CYS A 51 4.05 5.35 0.18
CA CYS A 51 5.10 6.37 0.23
C CYS A 51 6.48 5.75 0.41
N VAL A 52 6.63 4.80 1.35
CA VAL A 52 7.90 4.10 1.59
C VAL A 52 8.35 3.34 0.35
N ILE A 53 7.45 2.58 -0.29
CA ILE A 53 7.72 1.86 -1.54
C ILE A 53 8.15 2.83 -2.65
N GLY A 54 7.44 3.95 -2.79
CA GLY A 54 7.75 4.99 -3.79
C GLY A 54 9.15 5.56 -3.61
N VAL A 55 9.51 5.95 -2.38
CA VAL A 55 10.83 6.49 -2.06
C VAL A 55 11.94 5.46 -2.35
N ILE A 56 11.78 4.22 -1.89
CA ILE A 56 12.76 3.15 -2.14
C ILE A 56 12.90 2.87 -3.64
N SER A 57 11.80 2.82 -4.37
CA SER A 57 11.79 2.59 -5.82
C SER A 57 12.46 3.73 -6.58
N PHE A 58 12.23 4.98 -6.17
CA PHE A 58 12.87 6.15 -6.76
C PHE A 58 14.39 6.15 -6.52
N ILE A 59 14.82 5.87 -5.29
CA ILE A 59 16.25 5.75 -4.96
C ILE A 59 16.89 4.62 -5.78
N ALA A 60 16.24 3.44 -5.86
CA ALA A 60 16.74 2.33 -6.64
C ALA A 60 16.83 2.66 -8.15
N PHE A 61 15.87 3.41 -8.69
CA PHE A 61 15.91 3.88 -10.07
C PHE A 61 17.10 4.82 -10.34
N LEU A 62 17.37 5.79 -9.45
CA LEU A 62 18.48 6.74 -9.56
C LEU A 62 19.83 6.06 -9.37
N HIS A 63 19.93 5.22 -8.34
CA HIS A 63 21.17 4.50 -8.00
C HIS A 63 21.56 3.46 -9.05
N ASN A 64 20.59 2.96 -9.85
CA ASN A 64 20.79 1.91 -10.86
C ASN A 64 21.64 0.75 -10.35
N PRO A 65 21.25 0.09 -9.22
CA PRO A 65 22.05 -0.92 -8.57
C PRO A 65 22.24 -2.16 -9.46
N LEU A 66 23.34 -2.87 -9.25
CA LEU A 66 23.63 -4.14 -9.91
C LEU A 66 23.76 -5.26 -8.88
N GLY A 67 23.52 -6.48 -9.30
CA GLY A 67 23.73 -7.68 -8.50
C GLY A 67 22.96 -7.70 -7.16
N PRO A 68 23.66 -7.89 -6.01
CA PRO A 68 22.99 -8.07 -4.71
C PRO A 68 22.21 -6.84 -4.22
N LEU A 69 22.59 -5.64 -4.63
CA LEU A 69 21.89 -4.41 -4.24
C LEU A 69 20.49 -4.33 -4.87
N VAL A 70 20.28 -4.86 -6.07
CA VAL A 70 18.92 -4.98 -6.65
C VAL A 70 18.03 -5.83 -5.74
N ARG A 71 18.58 -6.95 -5.23
CA ARG A 71 17.85 -7.85 -4.32
C ARG A 71 17.50 -7.16 -3.01
N LEU A 72 18.42 -6.34 -2.49
CA LEU A 72 18.19 -5.59 -1.25
C LEU A 72 17.02 -4.60 -1.43
N TYR A 73 17.08 -3.72 -2.45
CA TYR A 73 15.99 -2.77 -2.72
C TYR A 73 14.65 -3.46 -2.99
N SER A 74 14.66 -4.45 -3.90
CA SER A 74 13.44 -5.18 -4.25
C SER A 74 12.90 -6.01 -3.09
N GLY A 75 13.77 -6.52 -2.22
CA GLY A 75 13.40 -7.23 -0.99
C GLY A 75 12.69 -6.32 0.01
N PHE A 76 13.16 -5.10 0.21
CA PHE A 76 12.48 -4.12 1.06
C PHE A 76 11.12 -3.71 0.47
N ILE A 77 11.05 -3.43 -0.84
CA ILE A 77 9.77 -3.14 -1.53
C ILE A 77 8.80 -4.30 -1.35
N PHE A 78 9.26 -5.54 -1.51
CA PHE A 78 8.46 -6.75 -1.33
C PHE A 78 7.89 -6.86 0.09
N LEU A 79 8.71 -6.66 1.13
CA LEU A 79 8.27 -6.72 2.52
C LEU A 79 7.25 -5.62 2.84
N CYS A 80 7.50 -4.38 2.39
CA CYS A 80 6.56 -3.28 2.56
C CYS A 80 5.23 -3.54 1.82
N ALA A 81 5.28 -4.14 0.62
CA ALA A 81 4.08 -4.47 -0.13
C ALA A 81 3.28 -5.60 0.52
N ILE A 82 3.92 -6.59 1.14
CA ILE A 82 3.23 -7.62 1.94
C ILE A 82 2.54 -6.99 3.15
N ALA A 83 3.23 -6.12 3.89
CA ALA A 83 2.66 -5.44 5.04
C ALA A 83 1.44 -4.58 4.61
N GLY A 84 1.56 -3.81 3.53
CA GLY A 84 0.46 -3.03 2.97
C GLY A 84 -0.71 -3.90 2.50
N ALA A 85 -0.44 -5.04 1.87
CA ALA A 85 -1.47 -6.00 1.46
C ALA A 85 -2.20 -6.59 2.67
N TRP A 86 -1.48 -6.89 3.76
CA TRP A 86 -2.09 -7.38 5.00
C TRP A 86 -3.04 -6.33 5.60
N ILE A 87 -2.64 -5.05 5.64
CA ILE A 87 -3.49 -3.94 6.11
C ILE A 87 -4.74 -3.80 5.23
N ALA A 88 -4.57 -3.86 3.89
CA ALA A 88 -5.70 -3.81 2.96
C ALA A 88 -6.65 -5.01 3.14
N GLY A 89 -6.10 -6.21 3.32
CA GLY A 89 -6.87 -7.43 3.63
C GLY A 89 -7.63 -7.30 4.95
N ARG A 90 -7.01 -6.74 5.99
CA ARG A 90 -7.67 -6.45 7.27
C ARG A 90 -8.86 -5.50 7.09
N GLN A 91 -8.70 -4.46 6.28
CA GLN A 91 -9.78 -3.52 5.99
C GLN A 91 -10.92 -4.19 5.21
N ILE A 92 -10.63 -5.01 4.20
CA ILE A 92 -11.65 -5.79 3.47
C ILE A 92 -12.42 -6.71 4.43
N TRP A 93 -11.72 -7.33 5.36
CA TRP A 93 -12.35 -8.17 6.38
C TRP A 93 -13.30 -7.36 7.26
N LEU A 94 -12.91 -6.17 7.76
CA LEU A 94 -13.79 -5.28 8.52
C LEU A 94 -15.04 -4.88 7.72
N GLN A 95 -14.87 -4.60 6.41
CA GLN A 95 -15.97 -4.25 5.50
C GLN A 95 -16.92 -5.42 5.22
N SER A 96 -16.54 -6.65 5.54
CA SER A 96 -17.37 -7.85 5.38
C SER A 96 -18.11 -8.27 6.65
N LEU A 97 -17.87 -7.62 7.77
CA LEU A 97 -18.53 -7.92 9.04
C LEU A 97 -20.00 -7.45 9.03
N PRO A 98 -20.91 -8.19 9.67
CA PRO A 98 -22.25 -7.70 9.96
C PRO A 98 -22.20 -6.50 10.92
N GLU A 99 -23.18 -5.62 10.86
CA GLU A 99 -23.20 -4.34 11.59
C GLU A 99 -23.05 -4.49 13.12
N ASP A 100 -23.53 -5.59 13.67
CA ASP A 100 -23.45 -5.93 15.11
C ASP A 100 -22.05 -6.40 15.56
N GLU A 101 -21.18 -6.81 14.62
CA GLU A 101 -19.81 -7.25 14.89
C GLU A 101 -18.74 -6.19 14.56
N VAL A 102 -19.15 -5.07 13.93
CA VAL A 102 -18.22 -3.98 13.61
C VAL A 102 -17.73 -3.32 14.90
N PRO A 103 -16.42 -3.08 15.06
CA PRO A 103 -15.89 -2.33 16.19
C PRO A 103 -16.51 -0.93 16.30
N LEU A 104 -16.47 -0.34 17.48
CA LEU A 104 -16.92 1.04 17.67
C LEU A 104 -16.08 2.00 16.81
N CYS A 105 -16.72 3.04 16.28
CA CYS A 105 -16.01 4.11 15.57
C CYS A 105 -15.05 4.82 16.53
N GLY A 106 -13.79 4.96 16.10
CA GLY A 106 -12.78 5.69 16.85
C GLY A 106 -12.82 7.20 16.57
N PRO A 107 -12.20 8.00 17.42
CA PRO A 107 -11.99 9.42 17.15
C PRO A 107 -11.00 9.61 15.98
N PRO A 108 -10.93 10.80 15.37
CA PRO A 108 -9.96 11.10 14.31
C PRO A 108 -8.52 10.80 14.75
N LEU A 109 -7.69 10.35 13.81
CA LEU A 109 -6.31 9.95 14.08
C LEU A 109 -5.49 11.07 14.74
N GLU A 110 -5.73 12.33 14.38
CA GLU A 110 -5.07 13.50 15.00
C GLU A 110 -5.31 13.54 16.51
N TYR A 111 -6.57 13.32 16.93
CA TYR A 111 -6.93 13.27 18.35
C TYR A 111 -6.27 12.07 19.07
N ILE A 112 -6.19 10.91 18.38
CA ILE A 112 -5.56 9.72 18.96
C ILE A 112 -4.06 9.98 19.22
N ILE A 113 -3.37 10.63 18.29
CA ILE A 113 -1.94 10.95 18.39
C ILE A 113 -1.68 11.94 19.57
N ASP A 114 -2.57 12.92 19.76
CA ASP A 114 -2.37 13.98 20.77
C ASP A 114 -2.70 13.53 22.20
N VAL A 115 -3.64 12.60 22.38
CA VAL A 115 -4.23 12.29 23.70
C VAL A 115 -3.84 10.90 24.20
N PHE A 116 -3.64 9.93 23.30
CA PHE A 116 -3.44 8.54 23.67
C PHE A 116 -1.96 8.11 23.68
N PRO A 117 -1.60 7.11 24.48
CA PRO A 117 -0.25 6.57 24.48
C PRO A 117 0.07 5.92 23.11
N PHE A 118 1.36 5.89 22.77
CA PHE A 118 1.85 5.39 21.48
C PHE A 118 1.37 3.96 21.13
N SER A 119 1.17 3.12 22.14
CA SER A 119 0.61 1.76 21.96
C SER A 119 -0.79 1.78 21.33
N ASP A 120 -1.63 2.73 21.73
CA ASP A 120 -3.01 2.82 21.25
C ASP A 120 -3.04 3.42 19.84
N VAL A 121 -2.12 4.34 19.54
CA VAL A 121 -1.90 4.86 18.18
C VAL A 121 -1.52 3.72 17.24
N LEU A 122 -0.55 2.87 17.62
CA LEU A 122 -0.17 1.71 16.84
C LEU A 122 -1.33 0.72 16.66
N ASN A 123 -2.09 0.48 17.72
CA ASN A 123 -3.25 -0.40 17.63
C ASN A 123 -4.28 0.14 16.63
N ALA A 124 -4.62 1.44 16.69
CA ALA A 124 -5.52 2.07 15.74
C ALA A 124 -5.02 1.96 14.29
N LEU A 125 -3.71 2.18 14.06
CA LEU A 125 -3.11 2.12 12.72
C LEU A 125 -3.07 0.70 12.11
N PHE A 126 -2.98 -0.35 12.95
CA PHE A 126 -2.87 -1.72 12.45
C PHE A 126 -4.16 -2.53 12.55
N MET A 127 -4.97 -2.29 13.58
CA MET A 127 -6.22 -3.03 13.78
C MET A 127 -7.42 -2.33 13.13
N GLY A 128 -7.39 -1.01 13.00
CA GLY A 128 -8.50 -0.20 12.52
C GLY A 128 -9.61 -0.04 13.56
N ASP A 129 -10.61 0.74 13.20
CA ASP A 129 -11.81 1.01 13.96
C ASP A 129 -13.06 0.87 13.08
N GLY A 130 -14.26 1.15 13.62
CA GLY A 130 -15.51 1.05 12.87
C GLY A 130 -15.57 1.93 11.63
N ASN A 131 -14.88 3.07 11.60
CA ASN A 131 -14.82 3.93 10.41
C ASN A 131 -14.17 3.20 9.20
N CYS A 132 -13.30 2.21 9.45
CA CYS A 132 -12.66 1.41 8.41
C CYS A 132 -13.61 0.37 7.78
N ALA A 133 -14.74 0.07 8.41
CA ALA A 133 -15.77 -0.83 7.87
C ALA A 133 -16.68 -0.12 6.87
N GLU A 134 -16.78 1.20 6.92
CA GLU A 134 -17.57 1.97 5.96
C GLU A 134 -16.98 1.92 4.55
N ILE A 135 -17.88 1.83 3.56
CA ILE A 135 -17.51 1.79 2.13
C ILE A 135 -18.07 3.03 1.44
N PRO A 136 -17.44 4.20 1.58
CA PRO A 136 -17.94 5.44 1.00
C PRO A 136 -17.80 5.50 -0.53
N TRP A 137 -16.97 4.62 -1.11
CA TRP A 137 -16.71 4.57 -2.55
C TRP A 137 -16.46 3.15 -3.04
N GLN A 138 -17.04 2.82 -4.18
CA GLN A 138 -16.85 1.54 -4.87
C GLN A 138 -16.70 1.77 -6.38
N PHE A 139 -15.84 0.98 -6.99
CA PHE A 139 -15.67 0.91 -8.44
C PHE A 139 -15.57 -0.55 -8.88
N LEU A 140 -16.40 -0.95 -9.86
CA LEU A 140 -16.51 -2.33 -10.34
C LEU A 140 -16.77 -3.36 -9.23
N GLY A 141 -17.53 -2.97 -8.19
CA GLY A 141 -17.84 -3.85 -7.05
C GLY A 141 -16.73 -4.00 -6.01
N LEU A 142 -15.62 -3.30 -6.16
CA LEU A 142 -14.51 -3.30 -5.21
C LEU A 142 -14.43 -1.95 -4.48
N SER A 143 -14.22 -2.02 -3.17
CA SER A 143 -13.91 -0.86 -2.35
C SER A 143 -12.50 -0.33 -2.63
N MET A 144 -12.15 0.85 -2.11
CA MET A 144 -10.76 1.37 -2.17
C MET A 144 -9.75 0.38 -1.58
N ALA A 145 -10.10 -0.29 -0.48
CA ALA A 145 -9.27 -1.32 0.12
C ALA A 145 -9.07 -2.52 -0.81
N GLY A 146 -10.12 -2.94 -1.52
CA GLY A 146 -10.06 -4.02 -2.52
C GLY A 146 -9.09 -3.70 -3.65
N TRP A 147 -9.18 -2.49 -4.20
CA TRP A 147 -8.24 -2.02 -5.23
C TRP A 147 -6.82 -1.89 -4.70
N SER A 148 -6.64 -1.38 -3.49
CA SER A 148 -5.34 -1.29 -2.84
C SER A 148 -4.70 -2.67 -2.67
N PHE A 149 -5.47 -3.67 -2.24
CA PHE A 149 -5.00 -5.05 -2.13
C PHE A 149 -4.48 -5.61 -3.47
N ILE A 150 -5.20 -5.37 -4.56
CA ILE A 150 -4.78 -5.77 -5.92
C ILE A 150 -3.46 -5.08 -6.30
N TRP A 151 -3.34 -3.78 -6.05
CA TRP A 151 -2.13 -3.03 -6.41
C TRP A 151 -0.92 -3.42 -5.58
N PHE A 152 -1.07 -3.75 -4.30
CA PHE A 152 0.01 -4.37 -3.53
C PHE A 152 0.42 -5.72 -4.13
N GLY A 153 -0.52 -6.54 -4.59
CA GLY A 153 -0.26 -7.81 -5.31
C GLY A 153 0.57 -7.60 -6.59
N VAL A 154 0.26 -6.55 -7.36
CA VAL A 154 1.04 -6.15 -8.54
C VAL A 154 2.46 -5.76 -8.14
N ILE A 155 2.64 -4.93 -7.10
CA ILE A 155 3.95 -4.51 -6.61
C ILE A 155 4.77 -5.71 -6.11
N ILE A 156 4.17 -6.64 -5.38
CA ILE A 156 4.78 -7.90 -4.95
C ILE A 156 5.32 -8.67 -6.16
N THR A 157 4.51 -8.83 -7.19
CA THR A 157 4.89 -9.55 -8.41
C THR A 157 6.07 -8.86 -9.13
N LEU A 158 6.02 -7.53 -9.26
CA LEU A 158 7.10 -6.75 -9.88
C LEU A 158 8.40 -6.85 -9.07
N SER A 159 8.32 -6.83 -7.74
CA SER A 159 9.49 -6.98 -6.86
C SER A 159 10.14 -8.35 -7.01
N LEU A 160 9.35 -9.42 -7.07
CA LEU A 160 9.85 -10.77 -7.31
C LEU A 160 10.49 -10.91 -8.69
N LEU A 161 9.93 -10.28 -9.72
CA LEU A 161 10.53 -10.24 -11.06
C LEU A 161 11.88 -9.53 -11.05
N ALA A 162 12.04 -8.42 -10.32
CA ALA A 162 13.29 -7.71 -10.20
C ALA A 162 14.35 -8.57 -9.47
N ILE A 163 13.98 -9.26 -8.39
CA ILE A 163 14.85 -10.19 -7.65
C ILE A 163 15.31 -11.32 -8.57
N LYS A 164 14.39 -11.98 -9.27
CA LYS A 164 14.72 -13.09 -10.18
C LYS A 164 15.68 -12.67 -11.29
N LYS A 165 15.51 -11.48 -11.84
CA LYS A 165 16.41 -10.95 -12.88
C LYS A 165 17.81 -10.66 -12.37
N SER A 166 17.92 -10.16 -11.12
CA SER A 166 19.21 -9.93 -10.49
C SER A 166 20.00 -11.20 -10.21
N ILE A 167 19.37 -12.37 -10.22
CA ILE A 167 20.05 -13.67 -10.05
C ILE A 167 20.63 -14.15 -11.39
N ASN A 168 20.04 -13.73 -12.51
CA ASN A 168 20.41 -14.17 -13.86
C ASN A 168 21.36 -13.19 -14.57
N LEU A 169 21.75 -12.09 -13.90
CA LEU A 169 22.78 -11.13 -14.33
C LEU A 169 24.10 -11.38 -13.61
#